data_b800c57af456459abd619627121e3148
#
_entry.id   b800c57af456459abd619627121e3148
#
_cell.length_a   1.000
_cell.length_b   1.000
_cell.length_c   1.000
_cell.angle_alpha   90.00
_cell.angle_beta   90.00
_cell.angle_gamma   90.00
#
_symmetry.space_group_name_H-M   'P 1'
#
loop_
_entity.id
_entity.type
_entity.pdbx_description
1 polymer ?
#
loop_
_entity_poly.entity_id
_entity_poly.type
_entity_poly.pdbx_seq_one_letter_code
_entity_poly.pdbx_strand_id
1 'polypeptide(L)'
;MLLVILFAPFYEWYAHKFILHKELTIKDNWFREFQIKLHHGHHAKPEDINLQFAPPLAIISLFIQTYLFYSLLCLSFKTALVPIFSTFLYYLLYEWIHLAHHSTQYIPITKIGKSLKETHMQHHFHNENYNWGITNLMADYFFKSLKSSKEVNKSPTTKKIAGYIED
;
A
#
# COMPACT_ATOMS: atom_id res chain seq x y z
N MET A 1 -14.22 1.53 -15.78
CA MET A 1 -14.18 0.51 -14.71
C MET A 1 -13.13 -0.56 -14.95
N LEU A 2 -13.21 -1.37 -16.02
CA LEU A 2 -12.27 -2.47 -16.29
C LEU A 2 -10.79 -2.03 -16.33
N LEU A 3 -10.47 -0.91 -17.00
CA LEU A 3 -9.10 -0.38 -17.05
C LEU A 3 -8.57 0.00 -15.67
N VAL A 4 -9.39 0.58 -14.79
CA VAL A 4 -8.98 0.90 -13.42
C VAL A 4 -8.56 -0.36 -12.69
N ILE A 5 -9.40 -1.41 -12.74
CA ILE A 5 -9.12 -2.69 -12.07
C ILE A 5 -7.83 -3.35 -12.64
N LEU A 6 -7.59 -3.23 -13.93
CA LEU A 6 -6.40 -3.78 -14.58
C LEU A 6 -5.10 -3.05 -14.16
N PHE A 7 -5.14 -1.71 -14.05
CA PHE A 7 -3.96 -0.91 -13.74
C PHE A 7 -3.76 -0.64 -12.23
N ALA A 8 -4.80 -0.78 -11.42
CA ALA A 8 -4.72 -0.53 -10.00
C ALA A 8 -3.62 -1.32 -9.26
N PRO A 9 -3.37 -2.63 -9.55
CA PRO A 9 -2.26 -3.36 -8.92
C PRO A 9 -0.87 -2.77 -9.22
N PHE A 10 -0.68 -2.21 -10.41
CA PHE A 10 0.59 -1.56 -10.78
C PHE A 10 0.75 -0.22 -10.06
N TYR A 11 -0.35 0.53 -9.93
CA TYR A 11 -0.34 1.77 -9.15
C TYR A 11 -0.13 1.49 -7.65
N GLU A 12 -0.78 0.46 -7.09
CA GLU A 12 -0.58 -0.01 -5.72
C GLU A 12 0.90 -0.31 -5.46
N TRP A 13 1.51 -1.13 -6.31
CA TRP A 13 2.94 -1.45 -6.24
C TRP A 13 3.82 -0.20 -6.30
N TYR A 14 3.54 0.71 -7.24
CA TYR A 14 4.27 1.97 -7.39
C TYR A 14 4.11 2.86 -6.15
N ALA A 15 2.89 3.05 -5.69
CA ALA A 15 2.60 3.88 -4.53
C ALA A 15 3.24 3.30 -3.26
N HIS A 16 3.12 2.00 -3.04
CA HIS A 16 3.73 1.33 -1.89
C HIS A 16 5.25 1.54 -1.87
N LYS A 17 5.91 1.26 -2.98
CA LYS A 17 7.37 1.34 -3.09
C LYS A 17 7.92 2.76 -3.04
N PHE A 18 7.34 3.69 -3.78
CA PHE A 18 7.95 5.01 -4.03
C PHE A 18 7.30 6.16 -3.26
N ILE A 19 6.07 5.98 -2.77
CA ILE A 19 5.36 7.00 -1.99
C ILE A 19 5.36 6.61 -0.51
N LEU A 20 4.88 5.41 -0.19
CA LEU A 20 4.72 4.98 1.21
C LEU A 20 6.06 4.67 1.88
N HIS A 21 7.01 4.08 1.17
CA HIS A 21 8.36 3.80 1.65
C HIS A 21 9.38 4.91 1.37
N LYS A 22 8.93 6.09 0.93
CA LYS A 22 9.85 7.21 0.70
C LYS A 22 10.55 7.61 1.99
N GLU A 23 11.86 7.87 1.91
CA GLU A 23 12.66 8.30 3.04
C GLU A 23 12.11 9.55 3.72
N LEU A 24 12.21 9.61 5.05
CA LEU A 24 11.86 10.75 5.85
C LEU A 24 12.98 11.79 5.77
N THR A 25 12.86 12.72 4.85
CA THR A 25 13.92 13.71 4.55
C THR A 25 13.92 14.91 5.48
N ILE A 26 12.82 15.15 6.21
CA ILE A 26 12.63 16.34 7.03
C ILE A 26 12.36 15.92 8.48
N LYS A 27 13.17 16.45 9.43
CA LYS A 27 12.96 16.21 10.86
C LYS A 27 11.93 17.20 11.43
N ASP A 28 11.15 16.72 12.38
CA ASP A 28 10.30 17.51 13.28
C ASP A 28 9.38 18.53 12.62
N ASN A 29 8.64 18.12 11.60
CA ASN A 29 7.59 18.94 11.02
C ASN A 29 6.33 18.11 10.70
N TRP A 30 5.24 18.85 10.43
CA TRP A 30 3.95 18.29 10.07
C TRP A 30 3.99 17.26 8.91
N PHE A 31 4.84 17.48 7.91
CA PHE A 31 4.95 16.58 6.78
C PHE A 31 5.59 15.23 7.17
N ARG A 32 6.58 15.26 8.06
CA ARG A 32 7.16 14.03 8.62
C ARG A 32 6.13 13.25 9.40
N GLU A 33 5.37 13.89 10.28
CA GLU A 33 4.29 13.28 11.05
C GLU A 33 3.24 12.64 10.13
N PHE A 34 2.90 13.33 9.04
CA PHE A 34 2.01 12.80 8.02
C PHE A 34 2.57 11.53 7.35
N GLN A 35 3.85 11.53 6.95
CA GLN A 35 4.51 10.35 6.36
C GLN A 35 4.55 9.16 7.34
N ILE A 36 4.84 9.42 8.62
CA ILE A 36 4.83 8.39 9.66
C ILE A 36 3.44 7.75 9.76
N LYS A 37 2.40 8.56 9.87
CA LYS A 37 1.01 8.08 9.94
C LYS A 37 0.55 7.41 8.65
N LEU A 38 1.15 7.76 7.52
CA LEU A 38 0.78 7.19 6.24
C LEU A 38 1.20 5.72 6.12
N HIS A 39 2.42 5.36 6.56
CA HIS A 39 2.90 3.99 6.44
C HIS A 39 4.07 3.60 7.36
N HIS A 40 5.01 4.51 7.66
CA HIS A 40 6.22 4.14 8.42
C HIS A 40 5.91 3.65 9.83
N GLY A 41 4.95 4.29 10.50
CA GLY A 41 4.47 3.85 11.82
C GLY A 41 3.82 2.48 11.79
N HIS A 42 3.14 2.16 10.68
CA HIS A 42 2.54 0.84 10.47
C HIS A 42 3.60 -0.28 10.38
N HIS A 43 4.76 -0.04 9.75
CA HIS A 43 5.87 -1.00 9.78
C HIS A 43 6.47 -1.17 11.19
N ALA A 44 6.53 -0.09 11.97
CA ALA A 44 7.04 -0.14 13.33
C ALA A 44 6.09 -0.89 14.28
N LYS A 45 4.78 -0.65 14.15
CA LYS A 45 3.70 -1.21 14.97
C LYS A 45 2.57 -1.76 14.09
N PRO A 46 2.78 -2.88 13.40
CA PRO A 46 1.80 -3.43 12.46
C PRO A 46 0.51 -3.94 13.12
N GLU A 47 0.51 -4.10 14.45
CA GLU A 47 -0.66 -4.46 15.25
C GLU A 47 -1.52 -3.26 15.66
N ASP A 48 -1.02 -2.02 15.55
CA ASP A 48 -1.78 -0.82 15.92
C ASP A 48 -2.78 -0.45 14.81
N ILE A 49 -4.06 -0.65 15.09
CA ILE A 49 -5.15 -0.37 14.13
C ILE A 49 -5.21 1.10 13.69
N ASN A 50 -4.74 2.04 14.54
CA ASN A 50 -4.72 3.46 14.18
C ASN A 50 -3.66 3.80 13.12
N LEU A 51 -2.71 2.92 12.90
CA LEU A 51 -1.63 3.05 11.91
C LEU A 51 -1.86 2.17 10.67
N GLN A 52 -2.91 1.37 10.65
CA GLN A 52 -3.21 0.49 9.51
C GLN A 52 -3.93 1.21 8.37
N PHE A 53 -4.66 2.29 8.68
CA PHE A 53 -5.44 3.03 7.70
C PHE A 53 -4.77 4.34 7.32
N ALA A 54 -4.89 4.70 6.04
CA ALA A 54 -4.40 5.99 5.59
C ALA A 54 -5.09 7.15 6.34
N PRO A 55 -4.35 8.19 6.73
CA PRO A 55 -4.94 9.35 7.41
C PRO A 55 -5.95 10.08 6.49
N PRO A 56 -7.00 10.72 7.05
CA PRO A 56 -8.06 11.36 6.26
C PRO A 56 -7.55 12.34 5.20
N LEU A 57 -6.48 13.05 5.49
CA LEU A 57 -5.86 13.98 4.53
C LEU A 57 -5.30 13.27 3.30
N ALA A 58 -4.75 12.06 3.45
CA ALA A 58 -4.28 11.26 2.32
C ALA A 58 -5.46 10.81 1.44
N ILE A 59 -6.57 10.41 2.05
CA ILE A 59 -7.79 10.02 1.33
C ILE A 59 -8.37 11.21 0.55
N ILE A 60 -8.46 12.38 1.18
CA ILE A 60 -8.92 13.63 0.52
C ILE A 60 -7.98 13.99 -0.64
N SER A 61 -6.67 13.91 -0.43
CA SER A 61 -5.67 14.17 -1.47
C SER A 61 -5.82 13.20 -2.65
N LEU A 62 -6.01 11.91 -2.38
CA LEU A 62 -6.27 10.88 -3.40
C LEU A 62 -7.56 11.20 -4.18
N PHE A 63 -8.62 11.63 -3.49
CA PHE A 63 -9.87 12.03 -4.14
C PHE A 63 -9.65 13.20 -5.10
N ILE A 64 -9.00 14.27 -4.66
CA ILE A 64 -8.75 15.45 -5.49
C ILE A 64 -7.89 15.09 -6.71
N GLN A 65 -6.81 14.34 -6.50
CA GLN A 65 -5.90 13.94 -7.57
C GLN A 65 -6.61 13.07 -8.62
N THR A 66 -7.34 12.05 -8.19
CA THR A 66 -8.07 11.15 -9.08
C THR A 66 -9.20 11.88 -9.81
N TYR A 67 -9.90 12.80 -9.13
CA TYR A 67 -10.95 13.62 -9.75
C TYR A 67 -10.39 14.50 -10.87
N LEU A 68 -9.31 15.22 -10.60
CA LEU A 68 -8.65 16.07 -11.62
C LEU A 68 -8.10 15.23 -12.77
N PHE A 69 -7.40 14.14 -12.46
CA PHE A 69 -6.82 13.24 -13.47
C PHE A 69 -7.87 12.67 -14.42
N TYR A 70 -8.93 12.08 -13.87
CA TYR A 70 -9.98 11.48 -14.71
C TYR A 70 -10.86 12.51 -15.40
N SER A 71 -11.04 13.70 -14.83
CA SER A 71 -11.76 14.79 -15.50
C SER A 71 -11.04 15.28 -16.75
N LEU A 72 -9.70 15.37 -16.68
CA LEU A 72 -8.86 15.70 -17.84
C LEU A 72 -8.85 14.56 -18.86
N LEU A 73 -8.67 13.32 -18.40
CA LEU A 73 -8.62 12.16 -19.28
C LEU A 73 -9.93 11.93 -20.05
N CYS A 74 -11.07 12.10 -19.37
CA CYS A 74 -12.39 11.92 -19.94
C CYS A 74 -12.93 13.19 -20.66
N LEU A 75 -12.23 14.32 -20.56
CA LEU A 75 -12.67 15.64 -21.01
C LEU A 75 -14.09 15.99 -20.51
N SER A 76 -14.49 15.45 -19.36
CA SER A 76 -15.80 15.61 -18.79
C SER A 76 -15.84 15.24 -17.30
N PHE A 77 -16.31 16.14 -16.46
CA PHE A 77 -16.50 15.91 -15.04
C PHE A 77 -17.51 14.79 -14.73
N LYS A 78 -18.55 14.66 -15.55
CA LYS A 78 -19.59 13.64 -15.33
C LYS A 78 -19.08 12.23 -15.65
N THR A 79 -18.40 12.05 -16.77
CA THR A 79 -17.86 10.73 -17.17
C THR A 79 -16.71 10.29 -16.27
N ALA A 80 -15.98 11.24 -15.68
CA ALA A 80 -14.92 10.97 -14.70
C ALA A 80 -15.43 10.28 -13.42
N LEU A 81 -16.70 10.45 -13.05
CA LEU A 81 -17.27 9.83 -11.84
C LEU A 81 -17.18 8.29 -11.86
N VAL A 82 -17.30 7.66 -13.03
CA VAL A 82 -17.23 6.19 -13.15
C VAL A 82 -15.86 5.64 -12.78
N PRO A 83 -14.72 6.11 -13.37
CA PRO A 83 -13.40 5.64 -12.95
C PRO A 83 -13.03 6.08 -11.53
N ILE A 84 -13.48 7.25 -11.05
CA ILE A 84 -13.29 7.68 -9.66
C ILE A 84 -13.95 6.69 -8.70
N PHE A 85 -15.22 6.37 -8.92
CA PHE A 85 -15.94 5.39 -8.10
C PHE A 85 -15.22 4.03 -8.09
N SER A 86 -14.74 3.58 -9.27
CA SER A 86 -13.99 2.33 -9.39
C SER A 86 -12.67 2.36 -8.62
N THR A 87 -11.97 3.50 -8.61
CA THR A 87 -10.73 3.70 -7.86
C THR A 87 -10.98 3.62 -6.35
N PHE A 88 -12.04 4.27 -5.86
CA PHE A 88 -12.37 4.19 -4.44
C PHE A 88 -12.88 2.83 -4.00
N LEU A 89 -13.59 2.13 -4.86
CA LEU A 89 -14.00 0.75 -4.57
C LEU A 89 -12.78 -0.19 -4.47
N TYR A 90 -11.79 0.01 -5.35
CA TYR A 90 -10.52 -0.71 -5.27
C TYR A 90 -9.72 -0.32 -4.00
N TYR A 91 -9.69 0.96 -3.65
CA TYR A 91 -9.06 1.44 -2.43
C TYR A 91 -9.68 0.82 -1.17
N LEU A 92 -11.01 0.74 -1.09
CA LEU A 92 -11.68 0.07 0.01
C LEU A 92 -11.35 -1.44 0.08
N LEU A 93 -11.24 -2.10 -1.08
CA LEU A 93 -10.81 -3.48 -1.16
C LEU A 93 -9.35 -3.64 -0.67
N TYR A 94 -8.47 -2.73 -1.06
CA TYR A 94 -7.10 -2.67 -0.60
C TYR A 94 -7.02 -2.57 0.93
N GLU A 95 -7.70 -1.59 1.52
CA GLU A 95 -7.70 -1.38 2.98
C GLU A 95 -8.24 -2.62 3.72
N TRP A 96 -9.30 -3.23 3.21
CA TRP A 96 -9.88 -4.45 3.77
C TRP A 96 -8.91 -5.63 3.73
N ILE A 97 -8.27 -5.88 2.59
CA ILE A 97 -7.31 -6.98 2.43
C ILE A 97 -6.08 -6.72 3.31
N HIS A 98 -5.58 -5.49 3.36
CA HIS A 98 -4.46 -5.08 4.20
C HIS A 98 -4.75 -5.36 5.69
N LEU A 99 -5.88 -4.87 6.19
CA LEU A 99 -6.33 -5.16 7.55
C LEU A 99 -6.44 -6.67 7.82
N ALA A 100 -7.03 -7.42 6.88
CA ALA A 100 -7.16 -8.87 7.01
C ALA A 100 -5.81 -9.58 7.08
N HIS A 101 -4.79 -9.12 6.36
CA HIS A 101 -3.45 -9.70 6.43
C HIS A 101 -2.83 -9.55 7.82
N HIS A 102 -3.04 -8.42 8.51
CA HIS A 102 -2.53 -8.19 9.86
C HIS A 102 -3.37 -8.85 10.96
N SER A 103 -4.61 -9.24 10.65
CA SER A 103 -5.45 -9.95 11.61
C SER A 103 -4.96 -11.39 11.85
N THR A 104 -4.74 -11.74 13.12
CA THR A 104 -4.42 -13.11 13.53
C THR A 104 -5.60 -14.06 13.38
N GLN A 105 -6.82 -13.53 13.42
CA GLN A 105 -8.06 -14.31 13.27
C GLN A 105 -8.38 -14.64 11.82
N TYR A 106 -7.85 -13.86 10.85
CA TYR A 106 -8.10 -14.11 9.44
C TYR A 106 -7.21 -15.23 8.89
N ILE A 107 -7.83 -16.34 8.51
CA ILE A 107 -7.18 -17.47 7.87
C ILE A 107 -7.69 -17.58 6.43
N PRO A 108 -6.85 -17.24 5.43
CA PRO A 108 -7.26 -17.35 4.02
C PRO A 108 -7.57 -18.79 3.63
N ILE A 109 -8.72 -19.02 3.01
CA ILE A 109 -9.16 -20.34 2.55
C ILE A 109 -8.63 -20.70 1.16
N THR A 110 -8.37 -19.69 0.31
CA THR A 110 -7.86 -19.88 -1.05
C THR A 110 -6.34 -19.90 -1.10
N LYS A 111 -5.76 -20.57 -2.09
CA LYS A 111 -4.30 -20.57 -2.34
C LYS A 111 -3.79 -19.15 -2.63
N ILE A 112 -4.54 -18.36 -3.39
CA ILE A 112 -4.20 -16.96 -3.71
C ILE A 112 -4.19 -16.12 -2.42
N GLY A 113 -5.23 -16.18 -1.61
CA GLY A 113 -5.29 -15.44 -0.35
C GLY A 113 -4.17 -15.83 0.61
N LYS A 114 -3.81 -17.12 0.69
CA LYS A 114 -2.66 -17.57 1.49
C LYS A 114 -1.36 -16.96 0.99
N SER A 115 -1.12 -16.98 -0.32
CA SER A 115 0.07 -16.39 -0.94
C SER A 115 0.14 -14.88 -0.70
N LEU A 116 -0.96 -14.15 -0.87
CA LEU A 116 -1.03 -12.71 -0.62
C LEU A 116 -0.70 -12.36 0.84
N LYS A 117 -1.31 -13.05 1.79
CA LYS A 117 -1.01 -12.85 3.21
C LYS A 117 0.45 -13.18 3.54
N GLU A 118 0.97 -14.30 3.03
CA GLU A 118 2.34 -14.73 3.27
C GLU A 118 3.35 -13.71 2.72
N THR A 119 3.20 -13.27 1.48
CA THR A 119 4.11 -12.29 0.86
C THR A 119 4.07 -10.94 1.59
N HIS A 120 2.88 -10.49 2.01
CA HIS A 120 2.75 -9.26 2.79
C HIS A 120 3.41 -9.39 4.18
N MET A 121 3.26 -10.52 4.85
CA MET A 121 3.97 -10.78 6.12
C MET A 121 5.49 -10.88 5.92
N GLN A 122 5.96 -11.43 4.80
CA GLN A 122 7.39 -11.41 4.47
C GLN A 122 7.91 -10.00 4.23
N HIS A 123 7.13 -9.12 3.60
CA HIS A 123 7.44 -7.71 3.45
C HIS A 123 7.63 -7.03 4.82
N HIS A 124 6.71 -7.22 5.75
CA HIS A 124 6.78 -6.61 7.09
C HIS A 124 7.85 -7.18 8.00
N PHE A 125 8.09 -8.50 7.95
CA PHE A 125 8.87 -9.17 9.00
C PHE A 125 10.16 -9.82 8.52
N HIS A 126 10.37 -9.86 7.19
CA HIS A 126 11.58 -10.45 6.62
C HIS A 126 12.38 -9.47 5.77
N ASN A 127 11.78 -8.87 4.73
CA ASN A 127 12.48 -7.87 3.92
C ASN A 127 11.50 -6.93 3.20
N GLU A 128 11.47 -5.69 3.64
CA GLU A 128 10.60 -4.62 3.18
C GLU A 128 10.94 -4.11 1.76
N ASN A 129 12.02 -4.57 1.17
CA ASN A 129 12.43 -4.16 -0.18
C ASN A 129 11.82 -5.01 -1.29
N TYR A 130 10.97 -5.97 -0.93
CA TYR A 130 10.30 -6.92 -1.83
C TYR A 130 8.82 -7.08 -1.46
N ASN A 131 8.04 -7.71 -2.37
CA ASN A 131 6.65 -8.08 -2.12
C ASN A 131 5.74 -6.89 -1.80
N TRP A 132 5.68 -5.94 -2.71
CA TRP A 132 4.98 -4.67 -2.56
C TRP A 132 3.46 -4.76 -2.75
N GLY A 133 2.98 -5.78 -3.48
CA GLY A 133 1.57 -6.00 -3.75
C GLY A 133 0.82 -6.55 -2.54
N ILE A 134 -0.33 -5.99 -2.25
CA ILE A 134 -1.23 -6.38 -1.15
C ILE A 134 -2.45 -7.10 -1.70
N THR A 135 -3.09 -6.52 -2.73
CA THR A 135 -4.29 -7.09 -3.33
C THR A 135 -4.00 -8.07 -4.46
N ASN A 136 -2.80 -7.97 -5.07
CA ASN A 136 -2.42 -8.75 -6.24
C ASN A 136 -0.89 -8.82 -6.38
N LEU A 137 -0.37 -9.97 -6.76
CA LEU A 137 1.08 -10.19 -6.94
C LEU A 137 1.56 -9.95 -8.39
N MET A 138 0.68 -9.52 -9.30
CA MET A 138 0.99 -9.39 -10.73
C MET A 138 2.10 -8.37 -10.99
N ALA A 139 2.05 -7.22 -10.30
CA ALA A 139 3.08 -6.19 -10.43
C ALA A 139 4.43 -6.66 -9.86
N ASP A 140 4.44 -7.34 -8.70
CA ASP A 140 5.67 -7.93 -8.15
C ASP A 140 6.28 -8.99 -9.07
N TYR A 141 5.44 -9.81 -9.68
CA TYR A 141 5.90 -10.77 -10.69
C TYR A 141 6.51 -10.05 -11.90
N PHE A 142 5.81 -9.06 -12.44
CA PHE A 142 6.26 -8.30 -13.62
C PHE A 142 7.57 -7.56 -13.37
N PHE A 143 7.70 -6.90 -12.22
CA PHE A 143 8.90 -6.13 -11.83
C PHE A 143 9.95 -6.97 -11.10
N LYS A 144 9.77 -8.29 -11.01
CA LYS A 144 10.71 -9.25 -10.38
C LYS A 144 10.98 -8.96 -8.90
N SER A 145 10.04 -8.31 -8.23
CA SER A 145 10.08 -8.03 -6.79
C SER A 145 9.35 -9.08 -5.94
N LEU A 146 8.68 -10.06 -6.55
CA LEU A 146 8.14 -11.21 -5.84
C LEU A 146 9.28 -12.13 -5.39
N LYS A 147 9.49 -12.26 -4.08
CA LYS A 147 10.55 -13.05 -3.48
C LYS A 147 10.04 -13.85 -2.29
N SER A 148 10.56 -15.05 -2.16
CA SER A 148 10.40 -15.84 -0.94
C SER A 148 11.50 -15.50 0.10
N SER A 149 11.23 -15.79 1.37
CA SER A 149 12.22 -15.64 2.44
C SER A 149 13.49 -16.48 2.26
N LYS A 150 13.47 -17.47 1.37
CA LYS A 150 14.64 -18.30 1.03
C LYS A 150 15.53 -17.67 -0.03
N GLU A 151 15.00 -16.74 -0.82
CA GLU A 151 15.73 -16.10 -1.93
C GLU A 151 16.44 -14.81 -1.53
N VAL A 152 16.05 -14.21 -0.42
CA VAL A 152 16.59 -12.94 0.05
C VAL A 152 16.92 -12.99 1.54
N ASN A 153 17.98 -12.29 1.93
CA ASN A 153 18.37 -12.17 3.31
C ASN A 153 17.35 -11.34 4.10
N LYS A 154 17.23 -11.61 5.39
CA LYS A 154 16.43 -10.80 6.29
C LYS A 154 17.00 -9.38 6.37
N SER A 155 16.17 -8.39 6.17
CA SER A 155 16.54 -6.98 6.32
C SER A 155 16.58 -6.59 7.81
N PRO A 156 17.55 -5.78 8.24
CA PRO A 156 17.60 -5.23 9.59
C PRO A 156 16.64 -4.04 9.80
N THR A 157 16.03 -3.54 8.74
CA THR A 157 15.27 -2.27 8.73
C THR A 157 13.76 -2.42 8.58
N THR A 158 13.23 -3.64 8.63
CA THR A 158 11.79 -3.91 8.45
C THR A 158 10.86 -3.08 9.36
N LYS A 159 11.30 -2.77 10.58
CA LYS A 159 10.58 -1.94 11.55
C LYS A 159 11.03 -0.47 11.56
N LYS A 160 12.03 -0.11 10.75
CA LYS A 160 12.66 1.21 10.71
C LYS A 160 12.83 1.68 9.29
N ILE A 161 11.79 1.47 8.48
CA ILE A 161 11.86 1.79 7.05
C ILE A 161 12.13 3.29 6.84
N ALA A 162 12.86 3.59 5.79
CA ALA A 162 13.13 4.96 5.34
C ALA A 162 13.66 5.89 6.45
N GLY A 163 14.39 5.35 7.43
CA GLY A 163 14.98 6.12 8.52
C GLY A 163 14.02 6.49 9.65
N TYR A 164 12.82 5.89 9.69
CA TYR A 164 11.94 6.06 10.85
C TYR A 164 12.54 5.37 12.07
N ILE A 165 12.70 6.12 13.16
CA ILE A 165 13.07 5.64 14.49
C ILE A 165 11.93 6.02 15.41
N GLU A 166 11.37 5.05 16.09
CA GLU A 166 10.41 5.27 17.16
C GLU A 166 11.18 5.81 18.38
N ASP A 167 10.75 6.95 18.92
CA ASP A 167 11.27 7.54 20.16
C ASP A 167 10.74 6.80 21.40
#